data_13ef9452b7d0a5d86a3a525048acbd76
#
_entry.id   13ef9452b7d0a5d86a3a525048acbd76
#
_cell.length_a   1.000
_cell.length_b   1.000
_cell.length_c   1.000
_cell.angle_alpha   90.00
_cell.angle_beta   90.00
_cell.angle_gamma   90.00
#
_symmetry.space_group_name_H-M   'P 1'
#
loop_
_entity.id
_entity.type
_entity.pdbx_description
1 polymer ?
#
loop_
_entity_poly.entity_id
_entity_poly.type
_entity_poly.pdbx_seq_one_letter_code
_entity_poly.pdbx_strand_id
1 'polypeptide(L)'
;MDRRDVLKGGLASALTLWASPLLQAANTVSVLDGGGTNVVALSTADGIVLVDTGAPGSGDRVMPALNKLGGSAKVHTVFNTHYHLPHTGNNEAFAAAGATIVAHHRTRQWMSVDYWLPDQNRYQKARPKGAWPTEVFFNTGSKTIGGERIEYGYLLAAHAAGDIYVYFRDSNVLAVGDVASPINDPELDWITGAWIGGRVSAMDALLKIGNNQTRVVPGTGPMMTWAEFKGERDLMETVRQRLFKQIRQGDGPQDMVDGGVLKDLPRTWKDPYKFLYAAAKGLWGNHNKLDPDVV
;
A
#
# COMPACT_ATOMS: atom_id res chain seq x y z
N MET A 1 23.20 -68.13 58.90
CA MET A 1 23.03 -66.89 59.68
C MET A 1 23.37 -65.75 58.76
N ASP A 2 22.54 -64.99 58.35
CA ASP A 2 21.23 -64.46 58.60
C ASP A 2 21.23 -63.06 58.09
N ARG A 3 20.16 -62.73 57.40
CA ARG A 3 19.44 -61.47 57.23
C ARG A 3 19.96 -60.54 56.16
N ARG A 4 19.25 -60.51 55.03
CA ARG A 4 18.11 -59.64 54.68
C ARG A 4 18.30 -58.19 55.10
N ASP A 5 18.55 -57.35 54.10
CA ASP A 5 17.95 -55.99 54.07
C ASP A 5 17.54 -55.63 52.67
N VAL A 6 16.25 -55.40 52.53
CA VAL A 6 15.56 -55.00 51.30
C VAL A 6 15.59 -53.51 51.26
N LEU A 7 16.37 -52.94 50.33
CA LEU A 7 16.28 -51.54 50.05
C LEU A 7 15.18 -51.28 49.01
N LYS A 8 14.14 -50.66 49.49
CA LYS A 8 13.05 -50.08 48.69
C LYS A 8 13.58 -48.84 48.02
N GLY A 9 13.96 -48.95 46.77
CA GLY A 9 14.21 -47.79 45.86
C GLY A 9 12.92 -47.39 45.18
N GLY A 10 12.29 -46.30 45.62
CA GLY A 10 11.15 -45.69 44.96
C GLY A 10 11.61 -45.02 43.68
N LEU A 11 11.14 -45.48 42.52
CA LEU A 11 11.23 -44.79 41.24
C LEU A 11 10.26 -43.60 41.26
N ALA A 12 10.77 -42.41 41.49
CA ALA A 12 10.06 -41.18 41.20
C ALA A 12 10.07 -40.97 39.68
N SER A 13 8.97 -41.35 39.01
CA SER A 13 8.74 -41.00 37.61
C SER A 13 8.50 -39.50 37.52
N ALA A 14 9.51 -38.75 37.08
CA ALA A 14 9.35 -37.37 36.68
C ALA A 14 8.55 -37.34 35.36
N LEU A 15 7.26 -37.01 35.44
CA LEU A 15 6.44 -36.64 34.30
C LEU A 15 6.95 -35.30 33.78
N THR A 16 7.84 -35.32 32.80
CA THR A 16 8.13 -34.15 31.97
C THR A 16 6.92 -33.91 31.10
N LEU A 17 6.08 -32.97 31.53
CA LEU A 17 5.06 -32.36 30.68
C LEU A 17 5.78 -31.64 29.54
N TRP A 18 5.88 -32.29 28.38
CA TRP A 18 6.20 -31.63 27.13
C TRP A 18 4.99 -30.75 26.82
N ALA A 19 5.10 -29.45 27.12
CA ALA A 19 4.19 -28.48 26.58
C ALA A 19 4.38 -28.52 25.06
N SER A 20 3.46 -29.17 24.36
CA SER A 20 3.38 -29.05 22.91
C SER A 20 3.29 -27.54 22.59
N PRO A 21 4.14 -27.00 21.72
CA PRO A 21 3.93 -25.62 21.26
C PRO A 21 2.52 -25.61 20.69
N LEU A 22 1.65 -24.79 21.27
CA LEU A 22 0.36 -24.46 20.68
C LEU A 22 0.67 -24.05 19.24
N LEU A 23 0.18 -24.83 18.27
CA LEU A 23 0.26 -24.41 16.86
C LEU A 23 -0.48 -23.08 16.78
N GLN A 24 0.26 -21.98 16.82
CA GLN A 24 -0.28 -20.66 16.59
C GLN A 24 -0.79 -20.67 15.14
N ALA A 25 -2.07 -20.42 14.96
CA ALA A 25 -2.64 -20.35 13.62
C ALA A 25 -1.78 -19.39 12.79
N ALA A 26 -1.32 -19.86 11.63
CA ALA A 26 -0.48 -19.05 10.76
C ALA A 26 -1.23 -17.77 10.38
N ASN A 27 -0.57 -16.64 10.49
CA ASN A 27 -1.11 -15.36 10.04
C ASN A 27 -1.53 -15.47 8.57
N THR A 28 -2.70 -14.95 8.23
CA THR A 28 -3.26 -15.03 6.87
C THR A 28 -3.51 -13.64 6.33
N VAL A 29 -2.91 -13.37 5.17
CA VAL A 29 -3.18 -12.13 4.41
C VAL A 29 -4.24 -12.40 3.37
N SER A 30 -5.31 -11.61 3.41
CA SER A 30 -6.43 -11.64 2.47
C SER A 30 -6.59 -10.28 1.79
N VAL A 31 -7.04 -10.27 0.54
CA VAL A 31 -7.41 -9.04 -0.18
C VAL A 31 -8.93 -9.02 -0.31
N LEU A 32 -9.55 -7.97 0.20
CA LEU A 32 -11.00 -7.78 0.25
C LEU A 32 -11.43 -6.71 -0.75
N ASP A 33 -12.66 -6.82 -1.25
CA ASP A 33 -13.27 -5.76 -2.06
C ASP A 33 -13.68 -4.56 -1.19
N GLY A 34 -12.95 -3.49 -1.35
CA GLY A 34 -13.19 -2.19 -0.72
C GLY A 34 -14.13 -1.27 -1.52
N GLY A 35 -14.95 -1.81 -2.42
CA GLY A 35 -15.83 -1.00 -3.28
C GLY A 35 -15.12 -0.52 -4.55
N GLY A 36 -14.36 -1.41 -5.18
CA GLY A 36 -13.54 -1.15 -6.36
C GLY A 36 -12.07 -0.91 -6.07
N THR A 37 -11.69 -0.81 -4.80
CA THR A 37 -10.30 -0.76 -4.32
C THR A 37 -10.00 -1.96 -3.43
N ASN A 38 -8.73 -2.27 -3.26
CA ASN A 38 -8.30 -3.35 -2.40
C ASN A 38 -8.21 -2.89 -0.95
N VAL A 39 -8.70 -3.72 -0.03
CA VAL A 39 -8.43 -3.64 1.40
C VAL A 39 -7.63 -4.88 1.77
N VAL A 40 -6.39 -4.71 2.19
CA VAL A 40 -5.56 -5.85 2.62
C VAL A 40 -5.79 -6.10 4.09
N ALA A 41 -6.15 -7.33 4.46
CA ALA A 41 -6.42 -7.73 5.82
C ALA A 41 -5.44 -8.84 6.24
N LEU A 42 -4.67 -8.58 7.29
CA LEU A 42 -3.86 -9.57 7.99
C LEU A 42 -4.61 -9.99 9.25
N SER A 43 -5.04 -11.25 9.31
CA SER A 43 -5.62 -11.85 10.52
C SER A 43 -4.51 -12.39 11.42
N THR A 44 -4.50 -11.97 12.68
CA THR A 44 -3.52 -12.39 13.70
C THR A 44 -4.21 -12.76 15.01
N ALA A 45 -3.46 -13.35 15.94
CA ALA A 45 -3.96 -13.65 17.29
C ALA A 45 -4.31 -12.37 18.08
N ASP A 46 -3.65 -11.23 17.79
CA ASP A 46 -3.86 -9.95 18.47
C ASP A 46 -4.97 -9.10 17.86
N GLY A 47 -5.57 -9.57 16.75
CA GLY A 47 -6.60 -8.87 15.99
C GLY A 47 -6.25 -8.71 14.51
N ILE A 48 -7.01 -7.88 13.82
CA ILE A 48 -6.85 -7.65 12.39
C ILE A 48 -6.05 -6.38 12.14
N VAL A 49 -5.09 -6.46 11.23
CA VAL A 49 -4.39 -5.30 10.65
C VAL A 49 -4.92 -5.08 9.25
N LEU A 50 -5.28 -3.84 8.91
CA LEU A 50 -5.72 -3.46 7.57
C LEU A 50 -4.68 -2.57 6.88
N VAL A 51 -4.62 -2.69 5.55
CA VAL A 51 -4.07 -1.66 4.68
C VAL A 51 -5.21 -1.13 3.83
N ASP A 52 -5.49 0.16 3.99
CA ASP A 52 -6.65 0.89 3.49
C ASP A 52 -7.99 0.41 4.07
N THR A 53 -9.05 1.19 3.82
CA THR A 53 -10.38 0.93 4.37
C THR A 53 -11.49 0.88 3.31
N GLY A 54 -11.11 1.02 2.04
CA GLY A 54 -12.04 1.02 0.93
C GLY A 54 -12.77 2.34 0.71
N ALA A 55 -13.62 2.37 -0.30
CA ALA A 55 -14.41 3.53 -0.70
C ALA A 55 -15.52 3.84 0.31
N PRO A 56 -16.03 5.07 0.35
CA PRO A 56 -17.21 5.40 1.15
C PRO A 56 -18.39 4.48 0.84
N GLY A 57 -19.05 3.98 1.88
CA GLY A 57 -20.17 3.07 1.75
C GLY A 57 -19.81 1.61 1.45
N SER A 58 -18.52 1.28 1.36
CA SER A 58 -18.09 -0.13 1.21
C SER A 58 -18.11 -0.92 2.52
N GLY A 59 -18.43 -0.29 3.64
CA GLY A 59 -18.49 -0.93 4.96
C GLY A 59 -19.36 -2.19 4.97
N ASP A 60 -20.48 -2.18 4.24
CA ASP A 60 -21.39 -3.32 4.13
C ASP A 60 -20.76 -4.56 3.44
N ARG A 61 -19.65 -4.38 2.74
CA ARG A 61 -18.86 -5.47 2.12
C ARG A 61 -17.66 -5.83 2.98
N VAL A 62 -16.91 -4.82 3.41
CA VAL A 62 -15.67 -5.00 4.17
C VAL A 62 -15.94 -5.65 5.52
N MET A 63 -16.91 -5.16 6.29
CA MET A 63 -17.18 -5.68 7.64
C MET A 63 -17.59 -7.16 7.66
N PRO A 64 -18.55 -7.63 6.83
CA PRO A 64 -18.86 -9.06 6.76
C PRO A 64 -17.69 -9.92 6.29
N ALA A 65 -16.84 -9.40 5.39
CA ALA A 65 -15.66 -10.11 4.93
C ALA A 65 -14.63 -10.26 6.06
N LEU A 66 -14.40 -9.22 6.86
CA LEU A 66 -13.53 -9.28 8.05
C LEU A 66 -14.04 -10.29 9.07
N ASN A 67 -15.34 -10.35 9.33
CA ASN A 67 -15.94 -11.30 10.26
C ASN A 67 -15.71 -12.77 9.86
N LYS A 68 -15.52 -13.04 8.56
CA LYS A 68 -15.24 -14.41 8.05
C LYS A 68 -13.79 -14.83 8.18
N LEU A 69 -12.86 -13.89 8.43
CA LEU A 69 -11.43 -14.22 8.51
C LEU A 69 -11.06 -14.96 9.80
N GLY A 70 -11.99 -15.07 10.75
CA GLY A 70 -11.75 -15.74 12.04
C GLY A 70 -10.91 -14.90 13.01
N GLY A 71 -10.69 -15.46 14.21
CA GLY A 71 -9.95 -14.76 15.27
C GLY A 71 -10.76 -13.65 15.94
N SER A 72 -10.10 -12.69 16.57
CA SER A 72 -10.73 -11.48 17.09
C SER A 72 -11.12 -10.62 15.89
N ALA A 73 -12.41 -10.42 15.65
CA ALA A 73 -12.93 -9.56 14.58
C ALA A 73 -12.56 -8.06 14.77
N LYS A 74 -11.86 -7.73 15.85
CA LYS A 74 -11.45 -6.36 16.15
C LYS A 74 -10.29 -5.94 15.26
N VAL A 75 -10.49 -4.87 14.51
CA VAL A 75 -9.40 -4.22 13.79
C VAL A 75 -8.55 -3.45 14.80
N HIS A 76 -7.27 -3.83 14.91
CA HIS A 76 -6.30 -3.22 15.81
C HIS A 76 -5.62 -2.00 15.18
N THR A 77 -5.17 -2.16 13.93
CA THR A 77 -4.40 -1.13 13.22
C THR A 77 -4.85 -1.05 11.76
N VAL A 78 -4.97 0.16 11.26
CA VAL A 78 -5.19 0.47 9.85
C VAL A 78 -3.99 1.27 9.35
N PHE A 79 -3.38 0.85 8.26
CA PHE A 79 -2.42 1.66 7.52
C PHE A 79 -3.14 2.29 6.33
N ASN A 80 -3.06 3.62 6.15
CA ASN A 80 -3.53 4.23 4.90
C ASN A 80 -2.36 4.41 3.95
N THR A 81 -2.47 3.82 2.75
CA THR A 81 -1.41 3.93 1.73
C THR A 81 -1.23 5.36 1.24
N HIS A 82 -2.32 6.14 1.18
CA HIS A 82 -2.34 7.56 0.82
C HIS A 82 -3.69 8.19 1.27
N TYR A 83 -3.97 9.44 0.87
CA TYR A 83 -5.11 10.20 1.40
C TYR A 83 -6.41 10.10 0.58
N HIS A 84 -6.39 9.52 -0.62
CA HIS A 84 -7.54 9.49 -1.52
C HIS A 84 -8.74 8.78 -0.90
N LEU A 85 -9.93 9.33 -1.18
CA LEU A 85 -11.18 8.89 -0.59
C LEU A 85 -11.53 7.42 -0.85
N PRO A 86 -11.25 6.85 -2.05
CA PRO A 86 -11.52 5.43 -2.29
C PRO A 86 -10.73 4.47 -1.40
N HIS A 87 -9.66 4.94 -0.74
CA HIS A 87 -8.79 4.13 0.12
C HIS A 87 -9.01 4.41 1.62
N THR A 88 -9.60 5.57 1.96
CA THR A 88 -9.77 6.03 3.34
C THR A 88 -11.24 6.22 3.73
N GLY A 89 -12.17 5.72 2.91
CA GLY A 89 -13.60 6.02 3.00
C GLY A 89 -14.27 5.55 4.29
N ASN A 90 -13.77 4.50 4.93
CA ASN A 90 -14.32 3.96 6.17
C ASN A 90 -13.42 4.21 7.40
N ASN A 91 -12.41 5.07 7.30
CA ASN A 91 -11.50 5.38 8.42
C ASN A 91 -12.23 5.75 9.70
N GLU A 92 -13.25 6.63 9.60
CA GLU A 92 -14.00 7.11 10.76
C GLU A 92 -14.67 5.96 11.53
N ALA A 93 -15.25 5.00 10.83
CA ALA A 93 -15.89 3.84 11.44
C ALA A 93 -14.87 2.96 12.18
N PHE A 94 -13.69 2.70 11.57
CA PHE A 94 -12.65 1.91 12.22
C PHE A 94 -12.01 2.64 13.40
N ALA A 95 -11.79 3.95 13.30
CA ALA A 95 -11.30 4.77 14.40
C ALA A 95 -12.28 4.79 15.57
N ALA A 96 -13.60 4.96 15.30
CA ALA A 96 -14.64 4.91 16.31
C ALA A 96 -14.73 3.53 16.99
N ALA A 97 -14.40 2.44 16.28
CA ALA A 97 -14.28 1.09 16.83
C ALA A 97 -12.97 0.86 17.61
N GLY A 98 -12.10 1.87 17.71
CA GLY A 98 -10.88 1.84 18.50
C GLY A 98 -9.65 1.37 17.75
N ALA A 99 -9.65 1.34 16.42
CA ALA A 99 -8.47 1.08 15.62
C ALA A 99 -7.51 2.28 15.63
N THR A 100 -6.21 2.01 15.69
CA THR A 100 -5.18 3.02 15.41
C THR A 100 -5.02 3.17 13.91
N ILE A 101 -5.16 4.40 13.39
CA ILE A 101 -4.93 4.68 11.98
C ILE A 101 -3.53 5.27 11.82
N VAL A 102 -2.68 4.55 11.09
CA VAL A 102 -1.28 4.89 10.82
C VAL A 102 -1.13 5.36 9.39
N ALA A 103 -0.48 6.50 9.18
CA ALA A 103 -0.18 7.00 7.83
C ALA A 103 1.03 7.95 7.84
N HIS A 104 1.52 8.27 6.65
CA HIS A 104 2.48 9.35 6.51
C HIS A 104 1.86 10.70 6.94
N HIS A 105 2.66 11.61 7.52
CA HIS A 105 2.16 12.90 8.01
C HIS A 105 1.46 13.73 6.91
N ARG A 106 1.91 13.62 5.65
CA ARG A 106 1.29 14.30 4.51
C ARG A 106 -0.12 13.78 4.21
N THR A 107 -0.37 12.48 4.39
CA THR A 107 -1.72 11.91 4.28
C THR A 107 -2.67 12.60 5.26
N ARG A 108 -2.28 12.71 6.54
CA ARG A 108 -3.08 13.45 7.53
C ARG A 108 -3.25 14.92 7.16
N GLN A 109 -2.20 15.58 6.67
CA GLN A 109 -2.25 16.97 6.24
C GLN A 109 -3.30 17.17 5.14
N TRP A 110 -3.26 16.37 4.07
CA TRP A 110 -4.22 16.48 2.96
C TRP A 110 -5.64 16.11 3.35
N MET A 111 -5.84 15.20 4.30
CA MET A 111 -7.16 14.89 4.84
C MET A 111 -7.73 15.99 5.72
N SER A 112 -6.90 16.87 6.27
CA SER A 112 -7.30 17.88 7.27
C SER A 112 -7.57 19.27 6.71
N VAL A 113 -7.39 19.48 5.40
CA VAL A 113 -7.56 20.79 4.77
C VAL A 113 -8.50 20.70 3.56
N ASP A 114 -9.16 21.82 3.26
CA ASP A 114 -9.84 21.98 1.96
C ASP A 114 -8.78 22.22 0.88
N TYR A 115 -8.91 21.55 -0.27
CA TYR A 115 -8.01 21.77 -1.39
C TYR A 115 -8.76 21.80 -2.72
N TRP A 116 -8.20 22.56 -3.67
CA TRP A 116 -8.78 22.76 -4.99
C TRP A 116 -8.41 21.60 -5.91
N LEU A 117 -9.40 21.08 -6.63
CA LEU A 117 -9.25 20.07 -7.67
C LEU A 117 -9.47 20.76 -9.04
N PRO A 118 -8.41 21.19 -9.74
CA PRO A 118 -8.53 21.93 -11.00
C PRO A 118 -9.29 21.15 -12.06
N ASP A 119 -9.00 19.87 -12.22
CA ASP A 119 -9.61 19.00 -13.24
C ASP A 119 -11.11 18.79 -13.03
N GLN A 120 -11.60 19.01 -11.80
CA GLN A 120 -13.01 18.87 -11.44
C GLN A 120 -13.67 20.23 -11.17
N ASN A 121 -12.93 21.33 -11.24
CA ASN A 121 -13.38 22.68 -10.97
C ASN A 121 -14.14 22.81 -9.65
N ARG A 122 -13.64 22.17 -8.58
CA ARG A 122 -14.27 22.19 -7.26
C ARG A 122 -13.27 22.07 -6.11
N TYR A 123 -13.70 22.50 -4.92
CA TYR A 123 -12.98 22.19 -3.69
C TYR A 123 -13.33 20.80 -3.17
N GLN A 124 -12.31 20.01 -2.86
CA GLN A 124 -12.46 18.85 -1.98
C GLN A 124 -12.41 19.35 -0.54
N LYS A 125 -13.46 19.06 0.22
CA LYS A 125 -13.54 19.44 1.62
C LYS A 125 -12.65 18.56 2.49
N ALA A 126 -12.11 19.15 3.56
CA ALA A 126 -11.45 18.44 4.62
C ALA A 126 -12.33 17.28 5.14
N ARG A 127 -11.68 16.19 5.52
CA ARG A 127 -12.36 15.04 6.09
C ARG A 127 -12.77 15.33 7.53
N PRO A 128 -13.83 14.68 8.04
CA PRO A 128 -14.13 14.71 9.46
C PRO A 128 -12.90 14.33 10.28
N LYS A 129 -12.70 14.99 11.43
CA LYS A 129 -11.54 14.73 12.29
C LYS A 129 -11.42 13.26 12.73
N GLY A 130 -12.57 12.58 12.89
CA GLY A 130 -12.63 11.15 13.21
C GLY A 130 -12.05 10.23 12.13
N ALA A 131 -11.93 10.72 10.88
CA ALA A 131 -11.33 9.97 9.78
C ALA A 131 -9.81 10.16 9.65
N TRP A 132 -9.20 11.08 10.41
CA TRP A 132 -7.78 11.38 10.27
C TRP A 132 -6.90 10.30 10.88
N PRO A 133 -5.70 10.05 10.31
CA PRO A 133 -4.71 9.22 10.96
C PRO A 133 -4.41 9.68 12.38
N THR A 134 -4.45 8.74 13.33
CA THR A 134 -4.19 9.00 14.75
C THR A 134 -2.71 8.88 15.09
N GLU A 135 -1.97 8.09 14.30
CA GLU A 135 -0.52 7.95 14.38
C GLU A 135 0.10 8.33 13.04
N VAL A 136 1.12 9.17 13.05
CA VAL A 136 1.81 9.60 11.83
C VAL A 136 3.30 9.38 11.94
N PHE A 137 3.93 9.12 10.80
CA PHE A 137 5.39 8.98 10.68
C PHE A 137 5.92 9.79 9.48
N PHE A 138 7.24 9.92 9.35
CA PHE A 138 7.88 10.77 8.34
C PHE A 138 8.69 9.98 7.30
N ASN A 139 9.39 8.93 7.68
CA ASN A 139 10.27 8.19 6.77
C ASN A 139 9.90 6.71 6.70
N THR A 140 10.24 5.96 7.73
CA THR A 140 9.98 4.53 7.84
C THR A 140 9.56 4.17 9.26
N GLY A 141 8.93 3.03 9.42
CA GLY A 141 8.60 2.47 10.71
C GLY A 141 8.44 0.96 10.63
N SER A 142 8.32 0.34 11.80
CA SER A 142 8.00 -1.07 11.92
C SER A 142 7.13 -1.33 13.14
N LYS A 143 6.29 -2.36 13.05
CA LYS A 143 5.49 -2.88 14.16
C LYS A 143 5.54 -4.41 14.11
N THR A 144 5.40 -5.04 15.26
CA THR A 144 5.15 -6.49 15.34
C THR A 144 3.77 -6.68 15.94
N ILE A 145 2.86 -7.33 15.24
CA ILE A 145 1.47 -7.56 15.65
C ILE A 145 1.15 -9.04 15.38
N GLY A 146 0.75 -9.77 16.41
CA GLY A 146 0.46 -11.19 16.33
C GLY A 146 1.61 -12.03 15.75
N GLY A 147 2.84 -11.64 16.04
CA GLY A 147 4.05 -12.29 15.53
C GLY A 147 4.45 -11.89 14.10
N GLU A 148 3.61 -11.21 13.36
CA GLU A 148 3.97 -10.68 12.03
C GLU A 148 4.78 -9.40 12.16
N ARG A 149 5.92 -9.34 11.48
CA ARG A 149 6.74 -8.13 11.37
C ARG A 149 6.26 -7.30 10.19
N ILE A 150 5.75 -6.10 10.48
CA ILE A 150 5.19 -5.17 9.51
C ILE A 150 6.16 -4.00 9.36
N GLU A 151 6.74 -3.85 8.18
CA GLU A 151 7.57 -2.70 7.83
C GLU A 151 6.78 -1.78 6.92
N TYR A 152 6.92 -0.46 7.11
CA TYR A 152 6.25 0.52 6.27
C TYR A 152 7.15 1.73 6.05
N GLY A 153 6.96 2.40 4.93
CA GLY A 153 7.82 3.54 4.60
C GLY A 153 7.23 4.45 3.54
N TYR A 154 7.69 5.68 3.56
CA TYR A 154 7.28 6.74 2.66
C TYR A 154 7.85 6.53 1.25
N LEU A 155 7.02 6.76 0.25
CA LEU A 155 7.34 6.74 -1.17
C LEU A 155 7.22 8.15 -1.73
N LEU A 156 8.35 8.83 -1.87
CA LEU A 156 8.40 10.24 -2.24
C LEU A 156 7.83 10.50 -3.64
N ALA A 157 6.79 11.32 -3.71
CA ALA A 157 6.21 11.85 -4.95
C ALA A 157 5.83 10.77 -5.99
N ALA A 158 5.37 9.60 -5.53
CA ALA A 158 5.11 8.44 -6.39
C ALA A 158 3.78 8.55 -7.14
N HIS A 159 2.65 8.42 -6.44
CA HIS A 159 1.30 8.53 -6.98
C HIS A 159 0.59 9.77 -6.43
N ALA A 160 0.74 10.04 -5.12
CA ALA A 160 0.17 11.16 -4.41
C ALA A 160 1.07 11.63 -3.27
N ALA A 161 0.71 12.73 -2.60
CA ALA A 161 1.39 13.12 -1.36
C ALA A 161 1.09 12.11 -0.25
N GLY A 162 2.15 11.59 0.36
CA GLY A 162 2.03 10.70 1.51
C GLY A 162 1.87 9.22 1.17
N ASP A 163 2.17 8.82 -0.07
CA ASP A 163 2.21 7.40 -0.43
C ASP A 163 3.13 6.61 0.50
N ILE A 164 2.66 5.46 0.93
CA ILE A 164 3.46 4.50 1.70
C ILE A 164 3.32 3.10 1.14
N TYR A 165 4.32 2.28 1.40
CA TYR A 165 4.17 0.83 1.32
C TYR A 165 3.96 0.25 2.71
N VAL A 166 3.33 -0.94 2.75
CA VAL A 166 3.24 -1.78 3.96
C VAL A 166 3.67 -3.19 3.59
N TYR A 167 4.71 -3.69 4.24
CA TYR A 167 5.28 -4.99 3.95
C TYR A 167 5.10 -5.94 5.14
N PHE A 168 4.29 -6.94 4.96
CA PHE A 168 4.14 -8.08 5.86
C PHE A 168 5.28 -9.05 5.57
N ARG A 169 6.34 -8.98 6.38
CA ARG A 169 7.63 -9.64 6.11
C ARG A 169 7.56 -11.15 6.16
N ASP A 170 6.88 -11.67 7.16
CA ASP A 170 6.81 -13.12 7.39
C ASP A 170 5.82 -13.76 6.41
N SER A 171 4.74 -13.06 6.08
CA SER A 171 3.78 -13.44 5.03
C SER A 171 4.29 -13.17 3.61
N ASN A 172 5.36 -12.41 3.45
CA ASN A 172 5.96 -11.97 2.17
C ASN A 172 4.96 -11.30 1.21
N VAL A 173 4.13 -10.38 1.76
CA VAL A 173 3.12 -9.60 1.02
C VAL A 173 3.39 -8.12 1.16
N LEU A 174 3.52 -7.43 0.04
CA LEU A 174 3.83 -6.02 -0.07
C LEU A 174 2.63 -5.25 -0.64
N ALA A 175 1.95 -4.47 0.19
CA ALA A 175 0.89 -3.55 -0.25
C ALA A 175 1.52 -2.21 -0.64
N VAL A 176 1.19 -1.70 -1.83
CA VAL A 176 1.84 -0.53 -2.43
C VAL A 176 0.87 0.59 -2.82
N GLY A 177 -0.43 0.42 -2.51
CA GLY A 177 -1.46 1.39 -2.93
C GLY A 177 -1.44 1.61 -4.44
N ASP A 178 -1.72 2.83 -4.86
CA ASP A 178 -1.84 3.20 -6.28
C ASP A 178 -0.48 3.48 -6.97
N VAL A 179 0.63 3.18 -6.29
CA VAL A 179 1.97 3.16 -6.91
C VAL A 179 2.06 2.07 -8.00
N ALA A 180 1.26 0.99 -7.90
CA ALA A 180 1.05 0.03 -8.96
C ALA A 180 -0.39 0.12 -9.49
N SER A 181 -0.57 0.03 -10.80
CA SER A 181 -1.89 0.15 -11.47
C SER A 181 -2.04 -0.88 -12.59
N PRO A 182 -2.22 -2.17 -12.27
CA PRO A 182 -2.19 -3.25 -13.26
C PRO A 182 -3.34 -3.21 -14.26
N ILE A 183 -4.48 -2.62 -13.91
CA ILE A 183 -5.71 -2.65 -14.73
C ILE A 183 -6.23 -1.28 -15.15
N ASN A 184 -5.81 -0.21 -14.47
CA ASN A 184 -6.21 1.17 -14.77
C ASN A 184 -5.02 1.96 -15.29
N ASP A 185 -5.29 3.06 -16.01
CA ASP A 185 -4.24 4.01 -16.32
C ASP A 185 -3.64 4.54 -15.02
N PRO A 186 -2.31 4.66 -14.93
CA PRO A 186 -1.67 5.14 -13.71
C PRO A 186 -2.13 6.56 -13.38
N GLU A 187 -2.65 6.77 -12.19
CA GLU A 187 -2.95 8.11 -11.70
C GLU A 187 -1.66 8.75 -11.17
N LEU A 188 -1.49 10.04 -11.48
CA LEU A 188 -0.42 10.88 -10.96
C LEU A 188 -1.07 12.16 -10.41
N ASP A 189 -1.17 12.26 -9.11
CA ASP A 189 -1.67 13.46 -8.44
C ASP A 189 -0.58 14.55 -8.44
N TRP A 190 -0.39 15.14 -9.60
CA TRP A 190 0.60 16.18 -9.84
C TRP A 190 0.40 17.42 -8.96
N ILE A 191 -0.84 17.69 -8.52
CA ILE A 191 -1.18 18.80 -7.63
C ILE A 191 -0.47 18.66 -6.29
N THR A 192 -0.35 17.43 -5.79
CA THR A 192 0.34 17.15 -4.53
C THR A 192 1.82 16.83 -4.71
N GLY A 193 2.32 16.94 -5.94
CA GLY A 193 3.73 16.79 -6.28
C GLY A 193 4.12 15.42 -6.82
N ALA A 194 3.16 14.54 -7.10
CA ALA A 194 3.45 13.26 -7.74
C ALA A 194 3.85 13.46 -9.20
N TRP A 195 4.73 12.59 -9.68
CA TRP A 195 5.21 12.62 -11.06
C TRP A 195 5.76 11.25 -11.48
N ILE A 196 5.84 11.03 -12.79
CA ILE A 196 6.25 9.73 -13.33
C ILE A 196 7.64 9.27 -12.86
N GLY A 197 8.60 10.18 -12.68
CA GLY A 197 9.93 9.85 -12.16
C GLY A 197 9.91 9.47 -10.68
N GLY A 198 9.07 10.11 -9.87
CA GLY A 198 8.85 9.72 -8.48
C GLY A 198 8.23 8.33 -8.38
N ARG A 199 7.25 8.02 -9.25
CA ARG A 199 6.65 6.69 -9.34
C ARG A 199 7.67 5.61 -9.68
N VAL A 200 8.51 5.83 -10.69
CA VAL A 200 9.59 4.89 -11.06
C VAL A 200 10.58 4.71 -9.92
N SER A 201 11.01 5.80 -9.30
CA SER A 201 11.94 5.75 -8.15
C SER A 201 11.36 5.00 -6.95
N ALA A 202 10.06 5.16 -6.69
CA ALA A 202 9.36 4.41 -5.65
C ALA A 202 9.33 2.91 -5.97
N MET A 203 9.00 2.53 -7.19
CA MET A 203 9.04 1.13 -7.63
C MET A 203 10.45 0.54 -7.54
N ASP A 204 11.49 1.31 -7.90
CA ASP A 204 12.90 0.89 -7.75
C ASP A 204 13.28 0.65 -6.28
N ALA A 205 12.80 1.49 -5.38
CA ALA A 205 13.02 1.31 -3.94
C ALA A 205 12.31 0.05 -3.43
N LEU A 206 11.07 -0.18 -3.86
CA LEU A 206 10.29 -1.38 -3.51
C LEU A 206 10.94 -2.66 -4.03
N LEU A 207 11.49 -2.65 -5.24
CA LEU A 207 12.19 -3.78 -5.83
C LEU A 207 13.48 -4.18 -5.07
N LYS A 208 13.98 -3.33 -4.17
CA LYS A 208 15.15 -3.64 -3.32
C LYS A 208 14.78 -4.32 -1.99
N ILE A 209 13.53 -4.25 -1.56
CA ILE A 209 13.09 -4.75 -0.25
C ILE A 209 12.38 -6.10 -0.31
N GLY A 210 11.81 -6.47 -1.47
CA GLY A 210 11.18 -7.76 -1.71
C GLY A 210 12.10 -8.79 -2.36
N ASN A 211 11.52 -9.88 -2.81
CA ASN A 211 12.19 -10.96 -3.54
C ASN A 211 11.25 -11.60 -4.57
N ASN A 212 11.75 -12.55 -5.35
CA ASN A 212 11.00 -13.19 -6.45
C ASN A 212 9.70 -13.90 -6.02
N GLN A 213 9.51 -14.16 -4.74
CA GLN A 213 8.31 -14.78 -4.18
C GLN A 213 7.36 -13.76 -3.55
N THR A 214 7.78 -12.49 -3.45
CA THR A 214 6.94 -11.43 -2.88
C THR A 214 5.69 -11.23 -3.73
N ARG A 215 4.54 -11.26 -3.09
CA ARG A 215 3.26 -10.91 -3.69
C ARG A 215 3.00 -9.42 -3.48
N VAL A 216 2.70 -8.71 -4.55
CA VAL A 216 2.46 -7.26 -4.50
C VAL A 216 0.97 -6.99 -4.62
N VAL A 217 0.42 -6.24 -3.68
CA VAL A 217 -0.99 -5.85 -3.69
C VAL A 217 -1.10 -4.37 -4.06
N PRO A 218 -1.61 -4.06 -5.27
CA PRO A 218 -1.91 -2.69 -5.68
C PRO A 218 -3.15 -2.16 -4.96
N GLY A 219 -3.38 -0.85 -5.02
CA GLY A 219 -4.60 -0.24 -4.49
C GLY A 219 -5.86 -0.67 -5.23
N THR A 220 -5.72 -1.08 -6.50
CA THR A 220 -6.84 -1.52 -7.35
C THR A 220 -6.37 -2.63 -8.30
N GLY A 221 -7.19 -3.68 -8.44
CA GLY A 221 -6.92 -4.79 -9.35
C GLY A 221 -6.35 -6.04 -8.67
N PRO A 222 -5.92 -7.03 -9.44
CA PRO A 222 -5.43 -8.29 -8.90
C PRO A 222 -4.08 -8.14 -8.20
N MET A 223 -3.80 -9.05 -7.27
CA MET A 223 -2.48 -9.22 -6.70
C MET A 223 -1.49 -9.60 -7.81
N MET A 224 -0.34 -8.95 -7.78
CA MET A 224 0.72 -9.12 -8.78
C MET A 224 1.81 -10.04 -8.27
N THR A 225 2.41 -10.80 -9.17
CA THR A 225 3.70 -11.44 -8.96
C THR A 225 4.82 -10.38 -8.98
N TRP A 226 5.98 -10.74 -8.45
CA TRP A 226 7.16 -9.87 -8.50
C TRP A 226 7.59 -9.53 -9.92
N ALA A 227 7.47 -10.48 -10.84
CA ALA A 227 7.81 -10.27 -12.26
C ALA A 227 6.85 -9.28 -12.94
N GLU A 228 5.54 -9.36 -12.65
CA GLU A 228 4.55 -8.41 -13.16
C GLU A 228 4.79 -7.01 -12.60
N PHE A 229 5.11 -6.87 -11.32
CA PHE A 229 5.43 -5.58 -10.71
C PHE A 229 6.69 -4.96 -11.33
N LYS A 230 7.73 -5.79 -11.57
CA LYS A 230 8.92 -5.35 -12.28
C LYS A 230 8.60 -4.92 -13.71
N GLY A 231 7.76 -5.67 -14.42
CA GLY A 231 7.28 -5.32 -15.76
C GLY A 231 6.55 -3.97 -15.80
N GLU A 232 5.72 -3.68 -14.80
CA GLU A 232 5.06 -2.38 -14.70
C GLU A 232 6.05 -1.24 -14.44
N ARG A 233 7.06 -1.47 -13.60
CA ARG A 233 8.15 -0.50 -13.40
C ARG A 233 8.90 -0.22 -14.70
N ASP A 234 9.26 -1.24 -15.46
CA ASP A 234 9.99 -1.11 -16.73
C ASP A 234 9.13 -0.38 -17.79
N LEU A 235 7.82 -0.63 -17.79
CA LEU A 235 6.84 0.10 -18.60
C LEU A 235 6.82 1.60 -18.24
N MET A 236 6.70 1.94 -16.95
CA MET A 236 6.68 3.33 -16.50
C MET A 236 7.99 4.04 -16.81
N GLU A 237 9.13 3.38 -16.71
CA GLU A 237 10.42 3.94 -17.12
C GLU A 237 10.47 4.24 -18.61
N THR A 238 9.97 3.33 -19.44
CA THR A 238 9.89 3.54 -20.89
C THR A 238 9.01 4.74 -21.21
N VAL A 239 7.85 4.87 -20.58
CA VAL A 239 6.97 6.03 -20.74
C VAL A 239 7.68 7.31 -20.30
N ARG A 240 8.34 7.30 -19.15
CA ARG A 240 9.11 8.44 -18.64
C ARG A 240 10.15 8.93 -19.66
N GLN A 241 10.94 8.02 -20.23
CA GLN A 241 11.97 8.37 -21.22
C GLN A 241 11.36 8.96 -22.49
N ARG A 242 10.25 8.41 -22.98
CA ARG A 242 9.54 8.95 -24.15
C ARG A 242 8.98 10.34 -23.89
N LEU A 243 8.38 10.55 -22.70
CA LEU A 243 7.85 11.84 -22.27
C LEU A 243 8.95 12.92 -22.20
N PHE A 244 10.11 12.60 -21.65
CA PHE A 244 11.24 13.53 -21.61
C PHE A 244 11.64 14.00 -23.00
N LYS A 245 11.69 13.10 -23.97
CA LYS A 245 12.02 13.45 -25.34
C LYS A 245 11.01 14.43 -25.94
N GLN A 246 9.72 14.21 -25.72
CA GLN A 246 8.64 15.04 -26.27
C GLN A 246 8.59 16.43 -25.60
N ILE A 247 8.70 16.49 -24.27
CA ILE A 247 8.70 17.76 -23.53
C ILE A 247 9.87 18.66 -23.97
N ARG A 248 11.04 18.09 -24.26
CA ARG A 248 12.18 18.84 -24.81
C ARG A 248 11.91 19.43 -26.20
N GLN A 249 11.00 18.82 -26.95
CA GLN A 249 10.58 19.31 -28.25
C GLN A 249 9.48 20.39 -28.13
N GLY A 250 8.97 20.63 -26.92
CA GLY A 250 7.90 21.59 -26.64
C GLY A 250 6.50 21.00 -26.83
N ASP A 251 6.40 19.67 -26.98
CA ASP A 251 5.14 18.98 -27.22
C ASP A 251 4.21 19.05 -26.01
N GLY A 252 2.94 19.37 -26.27
CA GLY A 252 1.86 19.30 -25.29
C GLY A 252 1.26 17.89 -25.18
N PRO A 253 0.35 17.67 -24.22
CA PRO A 253 -0.27 16.35 -24.03
C PRO A 253 -0.96 15.79 -25.28
N GLN A 254 -1.59 16.63 -26.11
CA GLN A 254 -2.21 16.19 -27.36
C GLN A 254 -1.16 15.75 -28.39
N ASP A 255 -0.08 16.53 -28.54
CA ASP A 255 1.01 16.18 -29.45
C ASP A 255 1.66 14.85 -29.05
N MET A 256 1.75 14.58 -27.74
CA MET A 256 2.25 13.31 -27.21
C MET A 256 1.32 12.12 -27.54
N VAL A 257 -0.01 12.32 -27.52
CA VAL A 257 -0.98 11.30 -27.96
C VAL A 257 -0.80 11.03 -29.45
N ASP A 258 -0.79 12.08 -30.27
CA ASP A 258 -0.70 12.00 -31.72
C ASP A 258 0.66 11.46 -32.18
N GLY A 259 1.72 11.84 -31.46
CA GLY A 259 3.08 11.33 -31.62
C GLY A 259 3.29 9.88 -31.16
N GLY A 260 2.27 9.28 -30.56
CA GLY A 260 2.27 7.87 -30.19
C GLY A 260 3.21 7.52 -29.05
N VAL A 261 3.38 8.40 -28.06
CA VAL A 261 4.24 8.15 -26.87
C VAL A 261 3.90 6.81 -26.18
N LEU A 262 2.63 6.44 -26.17
CA LEU A 262 2.12 5.21 -25.54
C LEU A 262 1.98 4.04 -26.54
N LYS A 263 2.30 4.26 -27.82
CA LYS A 263 2.19 3.23 -28.84
C LYS A 263 3.16 2.07 -28.60
N ASP A 264 2.74 0.87 -28.98
CA ASP A 264 3.54 -0.37 -28.90
C ASP A 264 3.98 -0.74 -27.46
N LEU A 265 3.31 -0.19 -26.44
CA LEU A 265 3.49 -0.60 -25.07
C LEU A 265 2.51 -1.75 -24.71
N PRO A 266 2.92 -2.70 -23.86
CA PRO A 266 2.11 -3.86 -23.50
C PRO A 266 1.00 -3.49 -22.51
N ARG A 267 0.21 -2.48 -22.85
CA ARG A 267 -0.89 -1.97 -22.04
C ARG A 267 -1.98 -1.35 -22.92
N THR A 268 -3.23 -1.61 -22.60
CA THR A 268 -4.36 -0.87 -23.15
C THR A 268 -4.62 0.36 -22.29
N TRP A 269 -4.57 1.53 -22.89
CA TRP A 269 -4.82 2.81 -22.25
C TRP A 269 -6.30 3.18 -22.38
N LYS A 270 -6.95 3.57 -21.28
CA LYS A 270 -8.38 3.95 -21.26
C LYS A 270 -8.57 5.42 -21.65
N ASP A 271 -7.73 6.29 -21.10
CA ASP A 271 -7.71 7.73 -21.37
C ASP A 271 -6.25 8.22 -21.48
N PRO A 272 -5.62 7.98 -22.66
CA PRO A 272 -4.21 8.37 -22.88
C PRO A 272 -3.96 9.86 -22.67
N TYR A 273 -4.90 10.72 -23.08
CA TYR A 273 -4.75 12.17 -22.91
C TYR A 273 -4.69 12.58 -21.43
N LYS A 274 -5.63 12.09 -20.62
CA LYS A 274 -5.67 12.38 -19.17
C LYS A 274 -4.37 11.95 -18.48
N PHE A 275 -3.89 10.74 -18.79
CA PHE A 275 -2.64 10.25 -18.23
C PHE A 275 -1.44 11.10 -18.64
N LEU A 276 -1.31 11.41 -19.96
CA LEU A 276 -0.20 12.20 -20.47
C LEU A 276 -0.25 13.65 -19.97
N TYR A 277 -1.45 14.22 -19.81
CA TYR A 277 -1.64 15.54 -19.21
C TYR A 277 -1.07 15.57 -17.77
N ALA A 278 -1.48 14.62 -16.92
CA ALA A 278 -1.00 14.54 -15.53
C ALA A 278 0.52 14.30 -15.47
N ALA A 279 1.03 13.43 -16.36
CA ALA A 279 2.45 13.14 -16.44
C ALA A 279 3.27 14.37 -16.89
N ALA A 280 2.80 15.12 -17.88
CA ALA A 280 3.43 16.37 -18.33
C ALA A 280 3.44 17.43 -17.22
N LYS A 281 2.29 17.63 -16.53
CA LYS A 281 2.20 18.56 -15.40
C LYS A 281 3.16 18.19 -14.26
N GLY A 282 3.23 16.91 -13.92
CA GLY A 282 4.16 16.41 -12.91
C GLY A 282 5.62 16.63 -13.28
N LEU A 283 5.98 16.45 -14.54
CA LEU A 283 7.33 16.73 -15.06
C LEU A 283 7.70 18.21 -14.95
N TRP A 284 6.80 19.12 -15.39
CA TRP A 284 7.04 20.55 -15.24
C TRP A 284 7.23 20.98 -13.81
N GLY A 285 6.44 20.44 -12.87
CA GLY A 285 6.56 20.71 -11.45
C GLY A 285 7.87 20.20 -10.81
N ASN A 286 8.54 19.27 -11.47
CA ASN A 286 9.77 18.63 -10.98
C ASN A 286 10.98 18.82 -11.92
N HIS A 287 10.94 19.82 -12.81
CA HIS A 287 12.00 20.05 -13.79
C HIS A 287 13.39 20.23 -13.18
N ASN A 288 13.47 20.78 -11.98
CA ASN A 288 14.72 20.96 -11.25
C ASN A 288 15.33 19.67 -10.68
N LYS A 289 14.60 18.56 -10.77
CA LYS A 289 15.07 17.21 -10.38
C LYS A 289 15.49 16.38 -11.60
N LEU A 290 15.35 16.95 -12.79
CA LEU A 290 15.86 16.34 -14.00
C LEU A 290 17.39 16.43 -13.98
N ASP A 291 18.04 15.44 -14.60
CA ASP A 291 19.49 15.44 -14.77
C ASP A 291 19.93 16.78 -15.39
N PRO A 292 20.99 17.45 -14.88
CA PRO A 292 21.51 18.69 -15.43
C PRO A 292 21.77 18.64 -16.94
N ASP A 293 22.09 17.45 -17.47
CA ASP A 293 22.27 17.23 -18.91
C ASP A 293 20.94 17.20 -19.69
N VAL A 294 19.82 17.38 -19.00
CA VAL A 294 18.44 17.30 -19.52
C VAL A 294 17.76 18.67 -19.61
N VAL A 295 18.42 19.76 -19.15
CA VAL A 295 17.89 21.14 -19.22
C VAL A 295 18.52 21.89 -20.38
#